data_5f908926d36a1400e34160092ff0b357
#
_entry.id   5f908926d36a1400e34160092ff0b357
#
_cell.length_a   1.000
_cell.length_b   1.000
_cell.length_c   1.000
_cell.angle_alpha   90.00
_cell.angle_beta   90.00
_cell.angle_gamma   90.00
#
_symmetry.space_group_name_H-M   'P 1'
#
loop_
_entity.id
_entity.type
_entity.pdbx_description
1 polymer ?
#
loop_
_entity_poly.entity_id
_entity_poly.type
_entity_poly.pdbx_seq_one_letter_code
_entity_poly.pdbx_strand_id
1 'polypeptide(L)'
;MKKINFSAGPAILPTSVLEQASDAVREFDNGGLSILEISHRSKSFSNVLAETESLVREIAEIGEEYAVLFLSGGASTQFFYTAMNLLNPEETAGFLDTGSWSAKAIKETKLFGKVNVLASSKESNYNHIPKDYNVPEGLKYVHVTSNNTIFGTQLHNWPETSAPLVADMSSDIFSRRIPLEKFGIIYAGAQKNLGPAGVTLVIVRKDLLGTVERALPSMLDYRVHIKGGSTYNTPPVYPIYVMMLTLRWIKEQGGLEAMEKHNEKKAKLLYDEIDRNPKFKGTVTDEESRSLM
;
A
#
# COMPACT_ATOMS: atom_id res chain seq x y z
N MET A 1 1.65 22.39 23.36
CA MET A 1 0.41 21.65 22.98
C MET A 1 0.65 20.98 21.64
N LYS A 2 0.45 19.66 21.50
CA LYS A 2 0.59 18.94 20.21
C LYS A 2 -0.53 19.39 19.27
N LYS A 3 -0.20 19.74 18.02
CA LYS A 3 -1.20 20.11 17.01
C LYS A 3 -2.03 18.88 16.62
N ILE A 4 -3.32 19.08 16.39
CA ILE A 4 -4.20 18.09 15.80
C ILE A 4 -3.92 18.10 14.28
N ASN A 5 -3.50 16.96 13.74
CA ASN A 5 -3.13 16.82 12.34
C ASN A 5 -4.09 15.83 11.65
N PHE A 6 -4.76 16.31 10.60
CA PHE A 6 -5.66 15.54 9.74
C PHE A 6 -5.08 15.31 8.33
N SER A 7 -3.76 15.49 8.16
CA SER A 7 -3.13 15.22 6.85
C SER A 7 -3.28 13.76 6.46
N ALA A 8 -3.70 13.52 5.21
CA ALA A 8 -3.85 12.17 4.67
C ALA A 8 -2.51 11.44 4.44
N GLY A 9 -1.42 12.19 4.29
CA GLY A 9 -0.06 11.65 4.15
C GLY A 9 0.97 12.75 3.85
N PRO A 10 2.09 12.78 4.62
CA PRO A 10 2.41 11.95 5.78
C PRO A 10 1.36 12.07 6.90
N ALA A 11 0.87 10.91 7.36
CA ALA A 11 -0.12 10.84 8.42
C ALA A 11 0.55 10.82 9.81
N ILE A 12 -0.27 10.95 10.86
CA ILE A 12 0.21 10.84 12.24
C ILE A 12 0.66 9.41 12.55
N LEU A 13 1.63 9.29 13.45
CA LEU A 13 2.05 8.03 14.03
C LEU A 13 1.63 7.94 15.49
N PRO A 14 1.41 6.73 16.04
CA PRO A 14 1.19 6.54 17.47
C PRO A 14 2.32 7.15 18.30
N THR A 15 1.99 7.72 19.45
CA THR A 15 2.99 8.40 20.31
C THR A 15 4.07 7.43 20.77
N SER A 16 3.70 6.20 21.16
CA SER A 16 4.66 5.16 21.54
C SER A 16 5.62 4.77 20.43
N VAL A 17 5.16 4.78 19.16
CA VAL A 17 6.03 4.56 17.99
C VAL A 17 7.03 5.70 17.84
N LEU A 18 6.58 6.95 17.98
CA LEU A 18 7.46 8.12 17.86
C LEU A 18 8.52 8.17 18.97
N GLU A 19 8.16 7.78 20.20
CA GLU A 19 9.08 7.74 21.34
C GLU A 19 10.17 6.69 21.09
N GLN A 20 9.81 5.46 20.78
CA GLN A 20 10.76 4.38 20.46
C GLN A 20 11.64 4.72 19.23
N ALA A 21 11.04 5.33 18.20
CA ALA A 21 11.78 5.78 17.03
C ALA A 21 12.80 6.88 17.36
N SER A 22 12.45 7.81 18.24
CA SER A 22 13.36 8.85 18.74
C SER A 22 14.51 8.28 19.56
N ASP A 23 14.23 7.30 20.41
CA ASP A 23 15.27 6.65 21.22
C ASP A 23 16.27 5.90 20.34
N ALA A 24 15.80 5.18 19.32
CA ALA A 24 16.64 4.47 18.37
C ALA A 24 17.57 5.39 17.55
N VAL A 25 17.18 6.65 17.34
CA VAL A 25 18.06 7.65 16.69
C VAL A 25 19.21 8.06 17.62
N ARG A 26 18.99 8.06 18.92
CA ARG A 26 20.05 8.34 19.91
C ARG A 26 20.95 7.14 20.14
N GLU A 27 20.35 6.02 20.39
CA GLU A 27 21.04 4.74 20.59
C GLU A 27 20.12 3.58 20.21
N PHE A 28 20.64 2.63 19.45
CA PHE A 28 19.89 1.48 18.98
C PHE A 28 20.48 0.18 19.55
N ASP A 29 19.62 -0.65 20.14
CA ASP A 29 19.91 -2.02 20.59
C ASP A 29 21.09 -2.12 21.59
N ASN A 30 21.24 -1.11 22.47
CA ASN A 30 22.34 -0.98 23.42
C ASN A 30 23.73 -1.16 22.78
N GLY A 31 23.84 -0.83 21.51
CA GLY A 31 25.06 -1.00 20.71
C GLY A 31 25.99 0.21 20.71
N GLY A 32 25.62 1.30 21.41
CA GLY A 32 26.39 2.55 21.43
C GLY A 32 26.37 3.32 20.10
N LEU A 33 25.50 2.93 19.14
CA LEU A 33 25.32 3.58 17.83
C LEU A 33 23.86 3.91 17.60
N SER A 34 23.62 4.99 16.86
CA SER A 34 22.31 5.31 16.30
C SER A 34 21.88 4.26 15.26
N ILE A 35 20.58 4.01 15.12
CA ILE A 35 20.05 3.21 13.99
C ILE A 35 20.41 3.83 12.64
N LEU A 36 20.71 5.13 12.58
CA LEU A 36 21.13 5.83 11.36
C LEU A 36 22.59 5.53 10.98
N GLU A 37 23.38 5.00 11.92
CA GLU A 37 24.82 4.73 11.76
C GLU A 37 25.13 3.24 11.56
N ILE A 38 24.16 2.35 11.85
CA ILE A 38 24.36 0.90 11.68
C ILE A 38 24.34 0.49 10.21
N SER A 39 25.17 -0.49 9.87
CA SER A 39 25.15 -1.08 8.53
C SER A 39 23.84 -1.85 8.30
N HIS A 40 23.24 -1.71 7.12
CA HIS A 40 22.13 -2.55 6.69
C HIS A 40 22.48 -4.04 6.57
N ARG A 41 23.76 -4.40 6.69
CA ARG A 41 24.27 -5.79 6.72
C ARG A 41 24.59 -6.25 8.14
N SER A 42 24.40 -5.42 9.15
CA SER A 42 24.58 -5.81 10.54
C SER A 42 23.52 -6.81 10.98
N LYS A 43 23.84 -7.61 12.00
CA LYS A 43 22.91 -8.54 12.61
C LYS A 43 21.68 -7.80 13.19
N SER A 44 21.91 -6.65 13.83
CA SER A 44 20.84 -5.84 14.42
C SER A 44 19.81 -5.42 13.36
N PHE A 45 20.25 -4.92 12.19
CA PHE A 45 19.30 -4.58 11.13
C PHE A 45 18.68 -5.81 10.47
N SER A 46 19.44 -6.91 10.29
CA SER A 46 18.86 -8.15 9.77
C SER A 46 17.74 -8.68 10.66
N ASN A 47 17.85 -8.53 11.98
CA ASN A 47 16.78 -8.85 12.92
C ASN A 47 15.55 -7.94 12.72
N VAL A 48 15.75 -6.62 12.58
CA VAL A 48 14.66 -5.67 12.29
C VAL A 48 13.93 -6.07 11.00
N LEU A 49 14.66 -6.36 9.95
CA LEU A 49 14.08 -6.72 8.65
C LEU A 49 13.30 -8.02 8.72
N ALA A 50 13.86 -9.06 9.35
CA ALA A 50 13.20 -10.34 9.52
C ALA A 50 11.93 -10.23 10.38
N GLU A 51 11.98 -9.47 11.47
CA GLU A 51 10.80 -9.22 12.30
C GLU A 51 9.73 -8.42 11.55
N THR A 52 10.13 -7.40 10.79
CA THR A 52 9.20 -6.62 9.99
C THR A 52 8.46 -7.50 8.99
N GLU A 53 9.17 -8.38 8.28
CA GLU A 53 8.58 -9.35 7.36
C GLU A 53 7.64 -10.33 8.10
N SER A 54 8.07 -10.86 9.24
CA SER A 54 7.24 -11.76 10.05
C SER A 54 5.95 -11.11 10.50
N LEU A 55 5.99 -9.85 10.95
CA LEU A 55 4.79 -9.10 11.35
C LEU A 55 3.85 -8.84 10.17
N VAL A 56 4.40 -8.48 9.00
CA VAL A 56 3.59 -8.33 7.77
C VAL A 56 2.88 -9.63 7.42
N ARG A 57 3.60 -10.76 7.44
CA ARG A 57 3.03 -12.07 7.15
C ARG A 57 1.97 -12.47 8.16
N GLU A 58 2.22 -12.28 9.45
CA GLU A 58 1.29 -12.63 10.51
C GLU A 58 0.01 -11.79 10.44
N ILE A 59 0.13 -10.46 10.32
CA ILE A 59 -1.02 -9.55 10.32
C ILE A 59 -1.93 -9.77 9.10
N ALA A 60 -1.35 -10.02 7.93
CA ALA A 60 -2.10 -10.21 6.69
C ALA A 60 -2.30 -11.66 6.28
N GLU A 61 -1.90 -12.62 7.13
CA GLU A 61 -2.04 -14.07 6.91
C GLU A 61 -1.39 -14.53 5.58
N ILE A 62 -0.18 -14.00 5.26
CA ILE A 62 0.51 -14.19 3.99
C ILE A 62 1.25 -15.54 3.96
N GLY A 63 0.90 -16.38 2.99
CA GLY A 63 1.58 -17.65 2.73
C GLY A 63 2.93 -17.54 2.00
N GLU A 64 3.60 -18.67 1.85
CA GLU A 64 4.93 -18.75 1.22
C GLU A 64 4.90 -18.51 -0.30
N GLU A 65 3.74 -18.56 -0.95
CA GLU A 65 3.54 -18.25 -2.36
C GLU A 65 3.77 -16.78 -2.67
N TYR A 66 3.70 -15.91 -1.66
CA TYR A 66 4.01 -14.49 -1.77
C TYR A 66 5.42 -14.17 -1.27
N ALA A 67 6.03 -13.18 -1.89
CA ALA A 67 7.19 -12.48 -1.35
C ALA A 67 6.75 -11.15 -0.73
N VAL A 68 7.39 -10.79 0.38
CA VAL A 68 7.23 -9.49 1.05
C VAL A 68 8.51 -8.70 0.83
N LEU A 69 8.40 -7.50 0.25
CA LEU A 69 9.54 -6.67 -0.12
C LEU A 69 9.43 -5.28 0.48
N PHE A 70 10.56 -4.74 0.89
CA PHE A 70 10.71 -3.37 1.40
C PHE A 70 11.58 -2.57 0.44
N LEU A 71 10.93 -1.80 -0.43
CA LEU A 71 11.57 -1.08 -1.53
C LEU A 71 11.58 0.43 -1.28
N SER A 72 12.31 1.16 -2.11
CA SER A 72 12.29 2.62 -2.16
C SER A 72 11.46 3.12 -3.33
N GLY A 73 11.14 4.43 -3.36
CA GLY A 73 10.48 5.09 -4.50
C GLY A 73 8.99 5.36 -4.34
N GLY A 74 8.36 4.81 -3.29
CA GLY A 74 6.93 5.01 -3.03
C GLY A 74 6.02 4.32 -4.04
N ALA A 75 4.71 4.53 -3.90
CA ALA A 75 3.71 4.02 -4.83
C ALA A 75 3.93 4.53 -6.27
N SER A 76 4.50 5.73 -6.43
CA SER A 76 4.76 6.29 -7.75
C SER A 76 5.72 5.45 -8.58
N THR A 77 6.73 4.85 -7.94
CA THR A 77 7.61 3.87 -8.61
C THR A 77 6.82 2.60 -8.97
N GLN A 78 5.93 2.15 -8.10
CA GLN A 78 5.15 0.93 -8.34
C GLN A 78 4.17 1.05 -9.52
N PHE A 79 3.73 2.25 -9.89
CA PHE A 79 2.86 2.47 -11.05
C PHE A 79 3.47 1.93 -12.35
N PHE A 80 4.75 2.15 -12.59
CA PHE A 80 5.45 1.60 -13.75
C PHE A 80 6.13 0.26 -13.46
N TYR A 81 6.62 0.06 -12.23
CA TYR A 81 7.37 -1.12 -11.85
C TYR A 81 6.54 -2.40 -12.00
N THR A 82 5.28 -2.36 -11.55
CA THR A 82 4.33 -3.46 -11.71
C THR A 82 4.13 -3.81 -13.19
N ALA A 83 3.82 -2.82 -14.02
CA ALA A 83 3.63 -3.05 -15.45
C ALA A 83 4.90 -3.54 -16.14
N MET A 84 6.06 -2.99 -15.78
CA MET A 84 7.36 -3.42 -16.31
C MET A 84 7.63 -4.91 -16.03
N ASN A 85 7.23 -5.43 -14.86
CA ASN A 85 7.48 -6.80 -14.44
C ASN A 85 6.41 -7.81 -14.88
N LEU A 86 5.18 -7.36 -15.19
CA LEU A 86 4.05 -8.25 -15.45
C LEU A 86 3.51 -8.19 -16.88
N LEU A 87 3.67 -7.08 -17.61
CA LEU A 87 2.92 -6.80 -18.82
C LEU A 87 3.82 -6.76 -20.05
N ASN A 88 3.58 -7.64 -21.04
CA ASN A 88 4.21 -7.57 -22.35
C ASN A 88 3.47 -6.56 -23.25
N PRO A 89 4.09 -6.05 -24.34
CA PRO A 89 3.49 -5.02 -25.20
C PRO A 89 2.12 -5.36 -25.77
N GLU A 90 1.88 -6.65 -26.04
CA GLU A 90 0.63 -7.12 -26.62
C GLU A 90 -0.46 -7.46 -25.58
N GLU A 91 -0.06 -7.61 -24.32
CA GLU A 91 -0.97 -7.93 -23.22
C GLU A 91 -1.73 -6.70 -22.74
N THR A 92 -2.89 -6.91 -22.14
CA THR A 92 -3.78 -5.85 -21.67
C THR A 92 -3.96 -5.93 -20.16
N ALA A 93 -3.77 -4.80 -19.48
CA ALA A 93 -4.14 -4.62 -18.08
C ALA A 93 -5.47 -3.86 -17.96
N GLY A 94 -6.35 -4.32 -17.07
CA GLY A 94 -7.59 -3.63 -16.71
C GLY A 94 -7.37 -2.60 -15.62
N PHE A 95 -8.14 -1.52 -15.62
CA PHE A 95 -8.05 -0.47 -14.61
C PHE A 95 -9.42 0.04 -14.19
N LEU A 96 -9.61 0.27 -12.87
CA LEU A 96 -10.63 1.15 -12.36
C LEU A 96 -10.03 2.54 -12.16
N ASP A 97 -10.53 3.51 -12.92
CA ASP A 97 -10.10 4.92 -12.83
C ASP A 97 -10.97 5.65 -11.81
N THR A 98 -10.55 5.60 -10.56
CA THR A 98 -11.28 6.12 -9.39
C THR A 98 -10.63 7.33 -8.74
N GLY A 99 -9.57 7.88 -9.34
CA GLY A 99 -8.89 9.05 -8.78
C GLY A 99 -7.56 9.39 -9.42
N SER A 100 -6.88 10.38 -8.86
CA SER A 100 -5.60 10.87 -9.38
C SER A 100 -4.50 9.80 -9.39
N TRP A 101 -4.54 8.86 -8.44
CA TRP A 101 -3.52 7.82 -8.34
C TRP A 101 -3.73 6.73 -9.39
N SER A 102 -4.96 6.28 -9.61
CA SER A 102 -5.30 5.37 -10.70
C SER A 102 -4.98 5.96 -12.07
N ALA A 103 -5.31 7.24 -12.30
CA ALA A 103 -4.98 7.94 -13.54
C ALA A 103 -3.46 7.99 -13.82
N LYS A 104 -2.64 8.18 -12.77
CA LYS A 104 -1.17 8.12 -12.90
C LYS A 104 -0.70 6.70 -13.21
N ALA A 105 -1.21 5.69 -12.53
CA ALA A 105 -0.87 4.30 -12.80
C ALA A 105 -1.25 3.89 -14.24
N ILE A 106 -2.41 4.31 -14.74
CA ILE A 106 -2.83 4.13 -16.13
C ILE A 106 -1.81 4.74 -17.10
N LYS A 107 -1.37 5.98 -16.83
CA LYS A 107 -0.41 6.67 -17.68
C LYS A 107 0.92 5.91 -17.78
N GLU A 108 1.44 5.47 -16.65
CA GLU A 108 2.72 4.76 -16.59
C GLU A 108 2.62 3.35 -17.21
N THR A 109 1.52 2.64 -16.99
CA THR A 109 1.30 1.30 -17.56
C THR A 109 1.27 1.30 -19.09
N LYS A 110 0.73 2.37 -19.73
CA LYS A 110 0.72 2.52 -21.19
C LYS A 110 2.10 2.50 -21.85
N LEU A 111 3.15 2.67 -21.10
CA LEU A 111 4.53 2.57 -21.60
C LEU A 111 4.98 1.12 -21.82
N PHE A 112 4.25 0.14 -21.24
CA PHE A 112 4.68 -1.26 -21.19
C PHE A 112 3.73 -2.23 -21.90
N GLY A 113 2.46 -1.86 -22.07
CA GLY A 113 1.45 -2.68 -22.73
C GLY A 113 0.14 -1.94 -22.92
N LYS A 114 -0.91 -2.69 -23.26
CA LYS A 114 -2.25 -2.13 -23.50
C LYS A 114 -2.99 -1.91 -22.18
N VAL A 115 -3.81 -0.88 -22.15
CA VAL A 115 -4.64 -0.54 -20.99
C VAL A 115 -6.11 -0.50 -21.41
N ASN A 116 -6.95 -1.23 -20.67
CA ASN A 116 -8.39 -1.17 -20.74
C ASN A 116 -8.93 -0.50 -19.46
N VAL A 117 -9.51 0.69 -19.59
CA VAL A 117 -10.20 1.35 -18.46
C VAL A 117 -11.61 0.76 -18.38
N LEU A 118 -11.82 -0.12 -17.41
CA LEU A 118 -13.06 -0.88 -17.21
C LEU A 118 -14.21 0.03 -16.78
N ALA A 119 -13.92 0.97 -15.90
CA ALA A 119 -14.84 2.00 -15.45
C ALA A 119 -14.08 3.23 -14.95
N SER A 120 -14.73 4.39 -14.98
CA SER A 120 -14.17 5.65 -14.49
C SER A 120 -15.27 6.51 -13.87
N SER A 121 -14.99 7.13 -12.73
CA SER A 121 -15.83 8.16 -12.13
C SER A 121 -15.28 9.58 -12.35
N LYS A 122 -14.39 9.76 -13.32
CA LYS A 122 -13.72 11.03 -13.61
C LYS A 122 -14.68 12.16 -13.95
N GLU A 123 -15.72 11.89 -14.75
CA GLU A 123 -16.70 12.91 -15.16
C GLU A 123 -17.50 13.46 -13.98
N SER A 124 -17.67 12.67 -12.92
CA SER A 124 -18.27 13.07 -11.65
C SER A 124 -17.25 13.55 -10.61
N ASN A 125 -16.05 13.94 -11.05
CA ASN A 125 -14.96 14.35 -10.17
C ASN A 125 -14.58 13.30 -9.12
N TYR A 126 -14.63 12.01 -9.49
CA TYR A 126 -14.30 10.87 -8.64
C TYR A 126 -15.04 10.83 -7.30
N ASN A 127 -16.30 11.27 -7.28
CA ASN A 127 -17.10 11.36 -6.06
C ASN A 127 -17.80 10.05 -5.66
N HIS A 128 -17.56 8.96 -6.39
CA HIS A 128 -18.03 7.60 -6.10
C HIS A 128 -17.12 6.53 -6.69
N ILE A 129 -17.27 5.31 -6.24
CA ILE A 129 -16.67 4.12 -6.85
C ILE A 129 -17.66 3.55 -7.87
N PRO A 130 -17.27 3.36 -9.15
CA PRO A 130 -18.11 2.73 -10.16
C PRO A 130 -18.51 1.29 -9.75
N LYS A 131 -19.77 0.91 -9.96
CA LYS A 131 -20.31 -0.41 -9.59
C LYS A 131 -20.68 -1.25 -10.81
N ASP A 132 -21.24 -0.62 -11.86
CA ASP A 132 -21.76 -1.31 -13.03
C ASP A 132 -20.72 -1.35 -14.14
N TYR A 133 -19.85 -2.36 -14.11
CA TYR A 133 -18.85 -2.60 -15.14
C TYR A 133 -18.60 -4.10 -15.32
N ASN A 134 -18.20 -4.48 -16.51
CA ASN A 134 -17.78 -5.84 -16.83
C ASN A 134 -16.27 -5.94 -16.90
N VAL A 135 -15.71 -7.03 -16.38
CA VAL A 135 -14.29 -7.34 -16.50
C VAL A 135 -14.16 -8.41 -17.59
N PRO A 136 -13.60 -8.09 -18.78
CA PRO A 136 -13.42 -9.07 -19.84
C PRO A 136 -12.36 -10.11 -19.44
N GLU A 137 -12.49 -11.29 -20.01
CA GLU A 137 -11.46 -12.33 -19.90
C GLU A 137 -10.17 -11.93 -20.63
N GLY A 138 -9.06 -12.58 -20.29
CA GLY A 138 -7.77 -12.39 -20.97
C GLY A 138 -6.98 -11.17 -20.52
N LEU A 139 -7.41 -10.47 -19.49
CA LEU A 139 -6.59 -9.43 -18.87
C LEU A 139 -5.41 -10.05 -18.11
N LYS A 140 -4.23 -9.44 -18.21
CA LYS A 140 -3.05 -9.88 -17.49
C LYS A 140 -3.18 -9.64 -15.97
N TYR A 141 -3.78 -8.52 -15.60
CA TYR A 141 -4.16 -8.15 -14.25
C TYR A 141 -5.23 -7.05 -14.27
N VAL A 142 -5.89 -6.83 -13.15
CA VAL A 142 -6.78 -5.69 -12.93
C VAL A 142 -6.21 -4.82 -11.82
N HIS A 143 -5.93 -3.56 -12.15
CA HIS A 143 -5.39 -2.59 -11.19
C HIS A 143 -6.51 -1.79 -10.52
N VAL A 144 -6.40 -1.65 -9.20
CA VAL A 144 -7.29 -0.85 -8.37
C VAL A 144 -6.50 0.06 -7.41
N THR A 145 -7.05 1.22 -7.11
CA THR A 145 -6.64 2.04 -5.96
C THR A 145 -7.68 1.85 -4.87
N SER A 146 -7.32 1.15 -3.80
CA SER A 146 -8.27 0.72 -2.79
C SER A 146 -8.90 1.86 -2.01
N ASN A 147 -8.13 2.93 -1.76
CA ASN A 147 -8.60 4.12 -1.05
C ASN A 147 -8.02 5.41 -1.67
N ASN A 148 -8.88 6.32 -2.05
CA ASN A 148 -8.53 7.57 -2.74
C ASN A 148 -8.50 8.74 -1.75
N THR A 149 -7.35 9.04 -1.20
CA THR A 149 -7.15 10.07 -0.16
C THR A 149 -7.50 11.49 -0.60
N ILE A 150 -7.51 11.80 -1.89
CA ILE A 150 -7.86 13.14 -2.39
C ILE A 150 -9.38 13.33 -2.47
N PHE A 151 -10.10 12.28 -2.86
CA PHE A 151 -11.53 12.36 -3.14
C PHE A 151 -12.39 11.80 -2.01
N GLY A 152 -11.80 11.03 -1.08
CA GLY A 152 -12.49 10.43 0.07
C GLY A 152 -13.27 9.18 -0.28
N THR A 153 -12.96 8.52 -1.40
CA THR A 153 -13.62 7.28 -1.81
C THR A 153 -12.78 6.04 -1.49
N GLN A 154 -13.42 4.94 -1.14
CA GLN A 154 -12.80 3.65 -0.84
C GLN A 154 -13.53 2.51 -1.55
N LEU A 155 -12.77 1.56 -2.07
CA LEU A 155 -13.26 0.34 -2.68
C LEU A 155 -13.53 -0.70 -1.59
N HIS A 156 -14.80 -0.91 -1.23
CA HIS A 156 -15.20 -1.89 -0.22
C HIS A 156 -15.37 -3.29 -0.81
N ASN A 157 -15.85 -3.38 -2.05
CA ASN A 157 -16.03 -4.63 -2.79
C ASN A 157 -15.01 -4.75 -3.91
N TRP A 158 -14.28 -5.85 -3.94
CA TRP A 158 -13.27 -6.11 -4.95
C TRP A 158 -13.89 -6.55 -6.27
N PRO A 159 -13.29 -6.19 -7.43
CA PRO A 159 -13.74 -6.69 -8.73
C PRO A 159 -13.79 -8.21 -8.78
N GLU A 160 -14.86 -8.76 -9.35
CA GLU A 160 -14.93 -10.19 -9.67
C GLU A 160 -14.23 -10.42 -11.01
N THR A 161 -13.14 -11.18 -10.98
CA THR A 161 -12.27 -11.43 -12.14
C THR A 161 -11.45 -12.70 -11.95
N SER A 162 -11.13 -13.37 -13.05
CA SER A 162 -10.15 -14.46 -13.07
C SER A 162 -8.70 -13.95 -13.13
N ALA A 163 -8.50 -12.70 -13.54
CA ALA A 163 -7.18 -12.06 -13.55
C ALA A 163 -6.77 -11.63 -12.12
N PRO A 164 -5.49 -11.74 -11.77
CA PRO A 164 -5.02 -11.30 -10.46
C PRO A 164 -5.22 -9.78 -10.28
N LEU A 165 -5.62 -9.36 -9.08
CA LEU A 165 -5.69 -7.94 -8.74
C LEU A 165 -4.29 -7.38 -8.45
N VAL A 166 -4.07 -6.16 -8.87
CA VAL A 166 -2.94 -5.32 -8.47
C VAL A 166 -3.50 -4.12 -7.74
N ALA A 167 -3.10 -3.91 -6.49
CA ALA A 167 -3.70 -2.88 -5.66
C ALA A 167 -2.68 -1.86 -5.13
N ASP A 168 -2.97 -0.57 -5.34
CA ASP A 168 -2.43 0.51 -4.54
C ASP A 168 -3.22 0.59 -3.24
N MET A 169 -2.64 0.10 -2.15
CA MET A 169 -3.21 0.16 -0.80
C MET A 169 -2.47 1.14 0.12
N SER A 170 -1.81 2.14 -0.43
CA SER A 170 -0.96 3.06 0.35
C SER A 170 -1.68 3.70 1.54
N SER A 171 -2.98 3.93 1.44
CA SER A 171 -3.73 4.63 2.50
C SER A 171 -4.60 3.74 3.38
N ASP A 172 -4.83 2.49 3.02
CA ASP A 172 -5.71 1.59 3.78
C ASP A 172 -5.14 0.18 3.99
N ILE A 173 -3.87 -0.06 3.67
CA ILE A 173 -3.22 -1.32 3.99
C ILE A 173 -3.26 -1.56 5.51
N PHE A 174 -3.56 -2.79 5.92
CA PHE A 174 -3.72 -3.20 7.34
C PHE A 174 -4.78 -2.40 8.11
N SER A 175 -5.74 -1.83 7.42
CA SER A 175 -6.90 -1.21 8.05
C SER A 175 -8.07 -2.18 8.26
N ARG A 176 -8.10 -3.27 7.51
CA ARG A 176 -9.13 -4.32 7.50
C ARG A 176 -8.60 -5.62 6.92
N ARG A 177 -9.34 -6.72 7.09
CA ARG A 177 -9.06 -7.98 6.37
C ARG A 177 -9.40 -7.85 4.89
N ILE A 178 -8.62 -8.52 4.04
CA ILE A 178 -8.83 -8.59 2.60
C ILE A 178 -8.70 -10.04 2.12
N PRO A 179 -9.37 -10.45 1.03
CA PRO A 179 -9.20 -11.76 0.41
C PRO A 179 -7.87 -11.81 -0.36
N LEU A 180 -6.78 -12.11 0.34
CA LEU A 180 -5.41 -12.02 -0.20
C LEU A 180 -5.23 -12.84 -1.49
N GLU A 181 -5.91 -13.97 -1.61
CA GLU A 181 -5.85 -14.88 -2.74
C GLU A 181 -6.28 -14.24 -4.08
N LYS A 182 -7.07 -13.16 -4.04
CA LYS A 182 -7.43 -12.39 -5.24
C LYS A 182 -6.28 -11.53 -5.78
N PHE A 183 -5.27 -11.27 -4.96
CA PHE A 183 -4.21 -10.31 -5.30
C PHE A 183 -2.96 -11.00 -5.85
N GLY A 184 -2.49 -10.47 -6.97
CA GLY A 184 -1.18 -10.79 -7.51
C GLY A 184 -0.09 -9.88 -6.95
N ILE A 185 -0.40 -8.59 -6.80
CA ILE A 185 0.47 -7.60 -6.18
C ILE A 185 -0.35 -6.64 -5.32
N ILE A 186 0.14 -6.38 -4.11
CA ILE A 186 -0.27 -5.27 -3.27
C ILE A 186 0.96 -4.40 -3.03
N TYR A 187 0.83 -3.08 -3.21
CA TYR A 187 1.89 -2.16 -2.82
C TYR A 187 1.34 -1.00 -1.99
N ALA A 188 2.18 -0.47 -1.10
CA ALA A 188 1.83 0.62 -0.21
C ALA A 188 3.05 1.48 0.13
N GLY A 189 2.97 2.77 -0.18
CA GLY A 189 3.89 3.75 0.39
C GLY A 189 3.61 3.93 1.88
N ALA A 190 4.62 3.80 2.73
CA ALA A 190 4.43 3.72 4.18
C ALA A 190 3.87 4.99 4.82
N GLN A 191 4.10 6.17 4.24
CA GLN A 191 3.83 7.49 4.84
C GLN A 191 2.37 7.76 5.21
N LYS A 192 1.44 6.90 4.84
CA LYS A 192 0.02 7.05 5.18
C LYS A 192 -0.37 6.18 6.37
N ASN A 193 -0.30 4.85 6.23
CA ASN A 193 -0.83 3.94 7.24
C ASN A 193 0.21 3.02 7.90
N LEU A 194 1.48 3.05 7.49
CA LEU A 194 2.50 2.12 7.97
C LEU A 194 3.69 2.76 8.68
N GLY A 195 3.97 4.04 8.46
CA GLY A 195 5.18 4.62 9.01
C GLY A 195 5.56 5.95 8.33
N PRO A 196 6.83 6.34 8.35
CA PRO A 196 7.32 7.53 7.67
C PRO A 196 7.49 7.30 6.16
N ALA A 197 7.66 8.38 5.41
CA ALA A 197 8.11 8.31 4.03
C ALA A 197 9.48 7.63 3.92
N GLY A 198 9.72 6.93 2.79
CA GLY A 198 11.01 6.33 2.45
C GLY A 198 10.97 4.84 2.15
N VAL A 199 10.04 4.10 2.72
CA VAL A 199 9.84 2.67 2.42
C VAL A 199 8.50 2.44 1.71
N THR A 200 8.52 1.50 0.78
CA THR A 200 7.35 0.96 0.09
C THR A 200 7.25 -0.52 0.37
N LEU A 201 6.17 -0.94 0.99
CA LEU A 201 5.85 -2.35 1.13
C LEU A 201 5.30 -2.87 -0.20
N VAL A 202 5.81 -4.02 -0.64
CA VAL A 202 5.27 -4.76 -1.79
C VAL A 202 5.07 -6.21 -1.39
N ILE A 203 3.86 -6.71 -1.57
CA ILE A 203 3.49 -8.12 -1.42
C ILE A 203 3.22 -8.63 -2.82
N VAL A 204 3.99 -9.59 -3.29
CA VAL A 204 3.92 -10.07 -4.68
C VAL A 204 3.85 -11.58 -4.74
N ARG A 205 2.89 -12.11 -5.50
CA ARG A 205 2.76 -13.53 -5.79
C ARG A 205 3.87 -13.98 -6.74
N LYS A 206 4.66 -14.95 -6.32
CA LYS A 206 5.93 -15.33 -6.97
C LYS A 206 5.72 -15.91 -8.39
N ASP A 207 4.61 -16.63 -8.61
CA ASP A 207 4.29 -17.30 -9.89
C ASP A 207 4.03 -16.31 -11.04
N LEU A 208 3.71 -15.06 -10.73
CA LEU A 208 3.47 -14.02 -11.74
C LEU A 208 4.76 -13.44 -12.34
N LEU A 209 5.89 -13.68 -11.71
CA LEU A 209 7.16 -13.05 -12.07
C LEU A 209 7.93 -13.87 -13.13
N GLY A 210 8.74 -13.17 -13.93
CA GLY A 210 9.56 -13.81 -14.97
C GLY A 210 8.79 -14.15 -16.25
N THR A 211 7.60 -13.60 -16.43
CA THR A 211 6.73 -13.84 -17.61
C THR A 211 6.89 -12.80 -18.71
N VAL A 212 7.63 -11.71 -18.46
CA VAL A 212 7.89 -10.66 -19.45
C VAL A 212 9.14 -10.99 -20.28
N GLU A 213 9.09 -10.69 -21.58
CA GLU A 213 10.17 -10.96 -22.51
C GLU A 213 11.27 -9.89 -22.48
N ARG A 214 10.96 -8.69 -21.96
CA ARG A 214 11.91 -7.59 -21.89
C ARG A 214 13.00 -7.85 -20.86
N ALA A 215 14.22 -7.38 -21.16
CA ALA A 215 15.28 -7.29 -20.17
C ALA A 215 14.92 -6.24 -19.10
N LEU A 216 15.03 -6.64 -17.83
CA LEU A 216 14.76 -5.77 -16.71
C LEU A 216 16.09 -5.29 -16.10
N PRO A 217 16.24 -3.99 -15.80
CA PRO A 217 17.32 -3.52 -14.93
C PRO A 217 17.23 -4.20 -13.57
N SER A 218 18.37 -4.64 -13.02
CA SER A 218 18.38 -5.39 -11.75
C SER A 218 17.64 -4.71 -10.61
N MET A 219 17.75 -3.38 -10.51
CA MET A 219 17.01 -2.57 -9.51
C MET A 219 15.50 -2.51 -9.74
N LEU A 220 15.03 -2.91 -10.92
CA LEU A 220 13.63 -2.87 -11.33
C LEU A 220 13.06 -4.27 -11.63
N ASP A 221 13.71 -5.32 -11.13
CA ASP A 221 13.25 -6.71 -11.18
C ASP A 221 12.91 -7.19 -9.77
N TYR A 222 11.63 -7.49 -9.50
CA TYR A 222 11.21 -8.02 -8.20
C TYR A 222 11.96 -9.30 -7.81
N ARG A 223 12.33 -10.15 -8.77
CA ARG A 223 13.05 -11.41 -8.51
C ARG A 223 14.43 -11.15 -7.90
N VAL A 224 15.09 -10.07 -8.30
CA VAL A 224 16.39 -9.67 -7.75
C VAL A 224 16.25 -9.25 -6.29
N HIS A 225 15.20 -8.48 -5.98
CA HIS A 225 14.90 -8.06 -4.61
C HIS A 225 14.43 -9.23 -3.73
N ILE A 226 13.66 -10.17 -4.27
CA ILE A 226 13.30 -11.42 -3.58
C ILE A 226 14.56 -12.20 -3.22
N LYS A 227 15.46 -12.47 -4.20
CA LYS A 227 16.73 -13.18 -3.97
C LYS A 227 17.61 -12.45 -2.96
N GLY A 228 17.62 -11.14 -2.96
CA GLY A 228 18.40 -10.30 -2.05
C GLY A 228 17.74 -10.03 -0.70
N GLY A 229 16.53 -10.55 -0.42
CA GLY A 229 15.78 -10.29 0.82
C GLY A 229 15.64 -8.79 1.09
N SER A 230 15.23 -8.01 0.07
CA SER A 230 15.13 -6.54 0.10
C SER A 230 16.45 -5.79 0.38
N THR A 231 17.59 -6.46 0.34
CA THR A 231 18.92 -5.86 0.61
C THR A 231 19.86 -5.88 -0.60
N TYR A 232 19.31 -6.04 -1.80
CA TYR A 232 20.10 -5.95 -3.03
C TYR A 232 20.85 -4.60 -3.15
N ASN A 233 20.20 -3.51 -2.79
CA ASN A 233 20.79 -2.19 -2.53
C ASN A 233 20.60 -1.85 -1.05
N THR A 234 21.19 -0.75 -0.60
CA THR A 234 20.97 -0.25 0.77
C THR A 234 19.49 0.12 0.96
N PRO A 235 18.73 -0.59 1.79
CA PRO A 235 17.32 -0.30 2.03
C PRO A 235 17.16 0.91 2.96
N PRO A 236 15.96 1.50 3.04
CA PRO A 236 15.68 2.60 3.96
C PRO A 236 15.59 2.09 5.43
N VAL A 237 16.72 1.90 6.08
CA VAL A 237 16.88 1.27 7.41
C VAL A 237 15.90 1.84 8.44
N TYR A 238 15.95 3.15 8.68
CA TYR A 238 15.11 3.81 9.67
C TYR A 238 13.61 3.75 9.36
N PRO A 239 13.16 4.02 8.12
CA PRO A 239 11.75 3.83 7.76
C PRO A 239 11.25 2.39 7.95
N ILE A 240 12.06 1.36 7.69
CA ILE A 240 11.70 -0.04 7.94
C ILE A 240 11.54 -0.29 9.44
N TYR A 241 12.45 0.23 10.26
CA TYR A 241 12.35 0.12 11.71
C TYR A 241 11.08 0.76 12.26
N VAL A 242 10.76 1.97 11.82
CA VAL A 242 9.51 2.64 12.25
C VAL A 242 8.26 1.90 11.77
N MET A 243 8.31 1.30 10.56
CA MET A 243 7.26 0.40 10.09
C MET A 243 7.11 -0.81 11.02
N MET A 244 8.19 -1.44 11.42
CA MET A 244 8.16 -2.54 12.40
C MET A 244 7.45 -2.13 13.69
N LEU A 245 7.79 -0.97 14.25
CA LEU A 245 7.14 -0.46 15.45
C LEU A 245 5.64 -0.22 15.25
N THR A 246 5.25 0.29 14.08
CA THR A 246 3.84 0.50 13.73
C THR A 246 3.09 -0.83 13.62
N LEU A 247 3.69 -1.85 13.01
CA LEU A 247 3.11 -3.19 12.90
C LEU A 247 2.95 -3.86 14.28
N ARG A 248 3.96 -3.73 15.17
CA ARG A 248 3.84 -4.16 16.57
C ARG A 248 2.66 -3.48 17.26
N TRP A 249 2.53 -2.18 17.08
CA TRP A 249 1.43 -1.41 17.64
C TRP A 249 0.08 -1.89 17.10
N ILE A 250 -0.09 -2.14 15.81
CA ILE A 250 -1.32 -2.71 15.23
C ILE A 250 -1.66 -4.04 15.91
N LYS A 251 -0.68 -4.92 16.07
CA LYS A 251 -0.87 -6.20 16.75
C LYS A 251 -1.28 -6.04 18.21
N GLU A 252 -0.64 -5.14 18.97
CA GLU A 252 -0.97 -4.82 20.34
C GLU A 252 -2.38 -4.23 20.51
N GLN A 253 -2.88 -3.51 19.49
CA GLN A 253 -4.27 -2.99 19.48
C GLN A 253 -5.33 -4.07 19.20
N GLY A 254 -4.94 -5.30 18.91
CA GLY A 254 -5.86 -6.40 18.62
C GLY A 254 -5.97 -6.74 17.13
N GLY A 255 -5.00 -6.31 16.30
CA GLY A 255 -4.89 -6.66 14.88
C GLY A 255 -5.94 -5.99 13.99
N LEU A 256 -6.16 -6.60 12.81
CA LEU A 256 -6.97 -5.99 11.76
C LEU A 256 -8.44 -5.78 12.16
N GLU A 257 -9.03 -6.68 12.90
CA GLU A 257 -10.43 -6.53 13.36
C GLU A 257 -10.63 -5.33 14.28
N ALA A 258 -9.68 -5.09 15.18
CA ALA A 258 -9.72 -3.94 16.07
C ALA A 258 -9.48 -2.64 15.30
N MET A 259 -8.55 -2.66 14.31
CA MET A 259 -8.29 -1.51 13.46
C MET A 259 -9.52 -1.15 12.61
N GLU A 260 -10.19 -2.11 12.02
CA GLU A 260 -11.40 -1.92 11.23
C GLU A 260 -12.51 -1.27 12.06
N LYS A 261 -12.83 -1.83 13.22
CA LYS A 261 -13.83 -1.28 14.15
C LYS A 261 -13.48 0.14 14.62
N HIS A 262 -12.18 0.39 14.85
CA HIS A 262 -11.71 1.72 15.22
C HIS A 262 -11.91 2.73 14.09
N ASN A 263 -11.56 2.36 12.87
CA ASN A 263 -11.70 3.21 11.68
C ASN A 263 -13.17 3.48 11.36
N GLU A 264 -14.04 2.48 11.42
CA GLU A 264 -15.50 2.64 11.27
C GLU A 264 -16.07 3.65 12.28
N LYS A 265 -15.72 3.50 13.56
CA LYS A 265 -16.16 4.43 14.61
C LYS A 265 -15.67 5.85 14.38
N LYS A 266 -14.41 6.01 14.00
CA LYS A 266 -13.78 7.30 13.69
C LYS A 266 -14.44 7.96 12.47
N ALA A 267 -14.61 7.20 11.39
CA ALA A 267 -15.24 7.67 10.16
C ALA A 267 -16.71 8.05 10.41
N LYS A 268 -17.46 7.21 11.10
CA LYS A 268 -18.86 7.49 11.46
C LYS A 268 -19.00 8.81 12.22
N LEU A 269 -18.14 9.06 13.22
CA LEU A 269 -18.16 10.31 13.99
C LEU A 269 -18.00 11.54 13.08
N LEU A 270 -17.11 11.47 12.08
CA LEU A 270 -16.88 12.57 11.15
C LEU A 270 -18.01 12.72 10.15
N TYR A 271 -18.50 11.63 9.56
CA TYR A 271 -19.59 11.69 8.58
C TYR A 271 -20.92 12.09 9.21
N ASP A 272 -21.24 11.63 10.43
CA ASP A 272 -22.42 12.07 11.17
C ASP A 272 -22.42 13.60 11.36
N GLU A 273 -21.25 14.21 11.61
CA GLU A 273 -21.13 15.66 11.72
C GLU A 273 -21.29 16.35 10.37
N ILE A 274 -20.66 15.84 9.31
CA ILE A 274 -20.76 16.39 7.96
C ILE A 274 -22.21 16.37 7.47
N ASP A 275 -22.92 15.26 7.67
CA ASP A 275 -24.26 15.05 7.15
C ASP A 275 -25.31 15.87 7.91
N ARG A 276 -25.12 16.10 9.22
CA ARG A 276 -26.06 16.87 10.04
C ARG A 276 -25.82 18.39 9.98
N ASN A 277 -24.61 18.84 9.69
CA ASN A 277 -24.23 20.25 9.83
C ASN A 277 -24.28 20.96 8.48
N PRO A 278 -25.21 21.92 8.26
CA PRO A 278 -25.40 22.58 6.97
C PRO A 278 -24.23 23.45 6.51
N LYS A 279 -23.20 23.64 7.36
CA LYS A 279 -21.96 24.34 7.00
C LYS A 279 -20.99 23.47 6.21
N PHE A 280 -21.21 22.16 6.20
CA PHE A 280 -20.37 21.19 5.50
C PHE A 280 -21.14 20.51 4.38
N LYS A 281 -20.41 20.10 3.36
CA LYS A 281 -20.93 19.27 2.28
C LYS A 281 -19.91 18.18 2.00
N GLY A 282 -20.32 16.92 2.13
CA GLY A 282 -19.52 15.77 1.73
C GLY A 282 -19.21 15.78 0.23
N THR A 283 -18.00 15.39 -0.14
CA THR A 283 -17.59 15.26 -1.55
C THR A 283 -18.07 13.95 -2.17
N VAL A 284 -18.17 12.89 -1.37
CA VAL A 284 -18.62 11.57 -1.80
C VAL A 284 -20.15 11.52 -1.77
N THR A 285 -20.74 11.22 -2.92
CA THR A 285 -22.21 11.25 -3.10
C THR A 285 -22.91 9.95 -2.71
N ASP A 286 -22.15 8.86 -2.64
CA ASP A 286 -22.61 7.51 -2.34
C ASP A 286 -21.97 7.02 -1.03
N GLU A 287 -22.81 6.77 -0.01
CA GLU A 287 -22.31 6.34 1.30
C GLU A 287 -21.45 5.07 1.24
N GLU A 288 -21.80 4.14 0.35
CA GLU A 288 -21.04 2.90 0.14
C GLU A 288 -19.66 3.13 -0.47
N SER A 289 -19.40 4.32 -1.01
CA SER A 289 -18.09 4.73 -1.53
C SER A 289 -17.28 5.55 -0.53
N ARG A 290 -17.81 5.89 0.66
CA ARG A 290 -17.09 6.70 1.65
C ARG A 290 -15.88 5.97 2.21
N SER A 291 -14.77 6.69 2.31
CA SER A 291 -13.54 6.19 2.94
C SER A 291 -13.72 6.09 4.45
N LEU A 292 -13.26 5.00 5.04
CA LEU A 292 -13.20 4.81 6.50
C LEU A 292 -11.84 5.25 7.09
N MET A 293 -10.93 5.76 6.26
CA MET A 293 -9.55 6.11 6.62
C MET A 293 -9.39 7.57 7.04
#